data_80449b926090a92ef671428cea11a31f
#
_entry.id   80449b926090a92ef671428cea11a31f
#
_cell.length_a   1.000
_cell.length_b   1.000
_cell.length_c   1.000
_cell.angle_alpha   90.00
_cell.angle_beta   90.00
_cell.angle_gamma   90.00
#
_symmetry.space_group_name_H-M   'P 1'
#
loop_
_entity.id
_entity.type
_entity.pdbx_description
1 polymer ?
#
loop_
_entity_poly.entity_id
_entity_poly.type
_entity_poly.pdbx_seq_one_letter_code
_entity_poly.pdbx_strand_id
1 'polypeptide(L)'
;MEDRKRTALAAVIIIVVLAAVLYSFSMNLFAPVPELDLADLDALNSEAPSAQQSGGQGGLMVGVSTQTVQSLIASLNRYESYSRSVTVEYFAAGQMAGTASAQVWSEAGWTRCDLTLSSGRVEHSIMGDGRLWLWYDREAAVYIGPAEDLSADLVQRLPTYEDVLALDKESITSAGYVERDGLPCVFVEAAMPDLGYVERYWISENSGLLMAAVTDTARNVIYTMLSHEVVSP
;
A
#
# COMPACT_ATOMS: atom_id res chain seq x y z
N MET A 1 -37.50 -32.97 -34.78
CA MET A 1 -36.21 -33.65 -34.57
C MET A 1 -35.04 -32.70 -34.40
N GLU A 2 -35.07 -31.50 -34.97
CA GLU A 2 -34.02 -30.46 -34.86
C GLU A 2 -33.87 -29.85 -33.49
N ASP A 3 -34.96 -29.59 -32.78
CA ASP A 3 -34.90 -28.94 -31.45
C ASP A 3 -34.21 -29.79 -30.40
N ARG A 4 -34.39 -31.13 -30.45
CA ARG A 4 -33.66 -32.02 -29.54
C ARG A 4 -32.16 -32.03 -29.77
N LYS A 5 -31.71 -31.88 -31.05
CA LYS A 5 -30.29 -31.79 -31.37
C LYS A 5 -29.68 -30.46 -30.89
N ARG A 6 -30.42 -29.35 -31.02
CA ARG A 6 -29.99 -28.01 -30.55
C ARG A 6 -29.89 -27.97 -29.01
N THR A 7 -30.87 -28.57 -28.29
CA THR A 7 -30.84 -28.66 -26.84
C THR A 7 -29.69 -29.54 -26.36
N ALA A 8 -29.43 -30.66 -27.05
CA ALA A 8 -28.29 -31.54 -26.70
C ALA A 8 -26.95 -30.85 -26.94
N LEU A 9 -26.80 -30.07 -28.03
CA LEU A 9 -25.60 -29.33 -28.33
C LEU A 9 -25.36 -28.22 -27.27
N ALA A 10 -26.39 -27.48 -26.89
CA ALA A 10 -26.31 -26.47 -25.85
C ALA A 10 -25.89 -27.06 -24.48
N ALA A 11 -26.44 -28.22 -24.11
CA ALA A 11 -26.06 -28.91 -22.90
C ALA A 11 -24.58 -29.34 -22.90
N VAL A 12 -24.06 -29.84 -24.02
CA VAL A 12 -22.66 -30.23 -24.14
C VAL A 12 -21.75 -29.00 -24.00
N ILE A 13 -22.09 -27.86 -24.60
CA ILE A 13 -21.31 -26.63 -24.50
C ILE A 13 -21.26 -26.14 -23.03
N ILE A 14 -22.39 -26.18 -22.33
CA ILE A 14 -22.45 -25.78 -20.92
C ILE A 14 -21.56 -26.69 -20.05
N ILE A 15 -21.58 -27.99 -20.29
CA ILE A 15 -20.74 -28.95 -19.53
C ILE A 15 -19.26 -28.69 -19.79
N VAL A 16 -18.86 -28.41 -21.04
CA VAL A 16 -17.47 -28.11 -21.39
C VAL A 16 -17.00 -26.81 -20.73
N VAL A 17 -17.83 -25.78 -20.73
CA VAL A 17 -17.51 -24.50 -20.06
C VAL A 17 -17.38 -24.68 -18.55
N LEU A 18 -18.30 -25.42 -17.92
CA LEU A 18 -18.22 -25.73 -16.48
C LEU A 18 -16.97 -26.55 -16.16
N ALA A 19 -16.63 -27.53 -16.97
CA ALA A 19 -15.41 -28.32 -16.78
C ALA A 19 -14.15 -27.47 -16.91
N ALA A 20 -14.09 -26.54 -17.87
CA ALA A 20 -12.96 -25.63 -18.05
C ALA A 20 -12.81 -24.66 -16.87
N VAL A 21 -13.92 -24.13 -16.34
CA VAL A 21 -13.92 -23.28 -15.16
C VAL A 21 -13.44 -24.06 -13.94
N LEU A 22 -13.97 -25.24 -13.68
CA LEU A 22 -13.57 -26.10 -12.56
C LEU A 22 -12.08 -26.50 -12.67
N TYR A 23 -11.61 -26.79 -13.87
CA TYR A 23 -10.19 -27.10 -14.13
C TYR A 23 -9.28 -25.90 -13.83
N SER A 24 -9.67 -24.69 -14.25
CA SER A 24 -8.93 -23.46 -13.94
C SER A 24 -8.88 -23.18 -12.45
N PHE A 25 -9.98 -23.43 -11.73
CA PHE A 25 -10.01 -23.29 -10.26
C PHE A 25 -9.17 -24.36 -9.56
N SER A 26 -9.19 -25.62 -10.03
CA SER A 26 -8.42 -26.68 -9.40
C SER A 26 -6.90 -26.50 -9.54
N MET A 27 -6.43 -25.93 -10.66
CA MET A 27 -5.01 -25.65 -10.88
C MET A 27 -4.47 -24.54 -9.97
N ASN A 28 -5.33 -23.58 -9.57
CA ASN A 28 -4.94 -22.53 -8.64
C ASN A 28 -5.08 -22.89 -7.15
N LEU A 29 -6.00 -23.82 -6.81
CA LEU A 29 -6.23 -24.26 -5.43
C LEU A 29 -5.27 -25.34 -4.93
N PHE A 30 -4.59 -26.06 -5.84
CA PHE A 30 -3.67 -27.15 -5.51
C PHE A 30 -2.24 -26.89 -5.99
N ALA A 31 -1.89 -25.65 -6.33
CA ALA A 31 -0.49 -25.31 -6.49
C ALA A 31 0.22 -25.52 -5.15
N PRO A 32 1.26 -26.36 -5.07
CA PRO A 32 1.99 -26.53 -3.82
C PRO A 32 2.52 -25.16 -3.42
N VAL A 33 2.17 -24.73 -2.21
CA VAL A 33 2.77 -23.54 -1.59
C VAL A 33 4.25 -23.83 -1.50
N PRO A 34 5.13 -23.04 -2.15
CA PRO A 34 6.57 -23.26 -2.02
C PRO A 34 6.92 -23.09 -0.54
N GLU A 35 7.52 -24.12 0.04
CA GLU A 35 8.10 -24.07 1.36
C GLU A 35 9.13 -22.95 1.37
N LEU A 36 8.95 -21.95 2.22
CA LEU A 36 9.89 -20.84 2.38
C LEU A 36 11.17 -21.42 2.99
N ASP A 37 12.22 -21.53 2.19
CA ASP A 37 13.54 -21.88 2.71
C ASP A 37 14.12 -20.63 3.39
N LEU A 38 14.09 -20.64 4.73
CA LEU A 38 14.58 -19.56 5.57
C LEU A 38 16.07 -19.26 5.37
N ALA A 39 16.79 -20.11 4.66
CA ALA A 39 18.22 -19.91 4.37
C ALA A 39 18.50 -18.78 3.36
N ASP A 40 17.52 -18.44 2.49
CA ASP A 40 17.68 -17.33 1.54
C ASP A 40 17.39 -15.94 2.16
N LEU A 41 16.80 -15.90 3.36
CA LEU A 41 16.57 -14.65 4.08
C LEU A 41 17.86 -14.05 4.65
N ASP A 42 18.87 -14.87 4.90
CA ASP A 42 20.19 -14.40 5.38
C ASP A 42 20.98 -13.64 4.30
N ALA A 43 20.71 -13.90 3.03
CA ALA A 43 21.33 -13.17 1.91
C ALA A 43 20.72 -11.77 1.71
N LEU A 44 19.41 -11.61 1.99
CA LEU A 44 18.73 -10.32 1.95
C LEU A 44 18.99 -9.49 3.21
N ASN A 45 19.32 -10.14 4.32
CA ASN A 45 19.69 -9.47 5.58
C ASN A 45 21.08 -8.80 5.52
N SER A 46 21.86 -9.02 4.47
CA SER A 46 23.16 -8.36 4.30
C SER A 46 23.06 -6.89 3.90
N GLU A 47 21.89 -6.39 3.54
CA GLU A 47 21.62 -4.98 3.25
C GLU A 47 20.78 -4.27 4.33
N ALA A 48 20.41 -4.95 5.42
CA ALA A 48 19.83 -4.26 6.56
C ALA A 48 20.93 -3.38 7.19
N PRO A 49 20.74 -2.05 7.25
CA PRO A 49 21.74 -1.18 7.85
C PRO A 49 21.90 -1.55 9.32
N SER A 50 23.12 -1.94 9.69
CA SER A 50 23.52 -2.12 11.07
C SER A 50 23.14 -0.87 11.86
N ALA A 51 22.42 -1.02 12.96
CA ALA A 51 22.04 0.07 13.85
C ALA A 51 23.32 0.86 14.25
N GLN A 52 23.60 1.94 13.53
CA GLN A 52 24.63 2.89 13.94
C GLN A 52 24.06 3.75 15.07
N GLN A 53 24.51 3.43 16.27
CA GLN A 53 24.41 4.32 17.41
C GLN A 53 25.17 5.60 17.11
N SER A 54 24.48 6.65 16.66
CA SER A 54 25.04 7.99 16.69
C SER A 54 24.85 8.57 18.08
N GLY A 55 25.94 8.62 18.84
CA GLY A 55 26.01 9.27 20.13
C GLY A 55 25.86 10.78 20.02
N GLY A 56 24.87 11.33 20.69
CA GLY A 56 24.64 12.77 20.88
C GLY A 56 23.65 13.05 21.99
N GLN A 57 24.21 13.37 23.16
CA GLN A 57 23.62 14.09 24.31
C GLN A 57 22.18 13.78 24.76
N GLY A 58 22.06 13.02 25.85
CA GLY A 58 21.22 13.31 27.04
C GLY A 58 19.71 13.32 26.89
N GLY A 59 19.09 12.73 25.87
CA GLY A 59 17.66 12.41 25.85
C GLY A 59 17.50 10.89 25.99
N LEU A 60 16.44 10.43 26.64
CA LEU A 60 16.03 9.05 26.61
C LEU A 60 15.77 8.66 25.14
N MET A 61 16.78 8.08 24.47
CA MET A 61 16.62 7.46 23.17
C MET A 61 15.73 6.24 23.37
N VAL A 62 14.44 6.40 23.16
CA VAL A 62 13.53 5.25 23.03
C VAL A 62 13.97 4.51 21.78
N GLY A 63 14.67 3.41 21.96
CA GLY A 63 15.09 2.56 20.84
C GLY A 63 13.86 2.13 20.05
N VAL A 64 13.86 2.37 18.74
CA VAL A 64 12.82 1.86 17.85
C VAL A 64 12.93 0.35 17.82
N SER A 65 11.85 -0.32 18.13
CA SER A 65 11.71 -1.77 18.09
C SER A 65 10.37 -2.14 17.46
N THR A 66 10.21 -3.39 17.08
CA THR A 66 8.93 -3.91 16.57
C THR A 66 7.76 -3.68 17.53
N GLN A 67 8.04 -3.61 18.84
CA GLN A 67 7.02 -3.39 19.88
C GLN A 67 6.66 -1.92 20.08
N THR A 68 7.57 -1.00 19.80
CA THR A 68 7.42 0.44 20.12
C THR A 68 7.16 1.30 18.88
N VAL A 69 7.42 0.78 17.68
CA VAL A 69 7.41 1.55 16.44
C VAL A 69 6.04 2.18 16.12
N GLN A 70 4.95 1.47 16.33
CA GLN A 70 3.61 2.03 16.10
C GLN A 70 3.33 3.21 17.05
N SER A 71 3.72 3.11 18.33
CA SER A 71 3.57 4.22 19.28
C SER A 71 4.44 5.41 18.91
N LEU A 72 5.65 5.15 18.41
CA LEU A 72 6.53 6.19 17.88
C LEU A 72 5.88 6.89 16.68
N ILE A 73 5.43 6.13 15.67
CA ILE A 73 4.77 6.69 14.48
C ILE A 73 3.51 7.49 14.87
N ALA A 74 2.72 7.00 15.83
CA ALA A 74 1.55 7.72 16.31
C ALA A 74 1.91 9.06 16.97
N SER A 75 3.11 9.19 17.56
CA SER A 75 3.59 10.40 18.22
C SER A 75 4.30 11.39 17.31
N LEU A 76 4.60 11.04 16.05
CA LEU A 76 5.24 11.96 15.12
C LEU A 76 4.34 13.16 14.84
N ASN A 77 4.96 14.33 14.81
CA ASN A 77 4.26 15.55 14.36
C ASN A 77 4.00 15.46 12.86
N ARG A 78 2.75 15.66 12.48
CA ARG A 78 2.35 15.73 11.07
C ARG A 78 2.18 17.17 10.64
N TYR A 79 2.54 17.45 9.39
CA TYR A 79 2.23 18.74 8.82
C TYR A 79 0.71 18.93 8.75
N GLU A 80 0.21 20.02 9.30
CA GLU A 80 -1.21 20.40 9.20
C GLU A 80 -1.55 20.87 7.78
N SER A 81 -0.56 21.42 7.09
CA SER A 81 -0.69 21.88 5.71
C SER A 81 0.48 21.36 4.90
N TYR A 82 0.20 20.69 3.78
CA TYR A 82 1.22 20.18 2.87
C TYR A 82 0.67 19.96 1.46
N SER A 83 1.59 19.87 0.51
CA SER A 83 1.32 19.29 -0.81
C SER A 83 2.37 18.23 -1.12
N ARG A 84 1.94 17.17 -1.80
CA ARG A 84 2.84 16.10 -2.26
C ARG A 84 2.36 15.49 -3.56
N SER A 85 3.30 14.99 -4.36
CA SER A 85 3.01 14.08 -5.45
C SER A 85 3.42 12.65 -5.07
N VAL A 86 2.64 11.69 -5.53
CA VAL A 86 2.84 10.28 -5.23
C VAL A 86 2.80 9.49 -6.53
N THR A 87 3.73 8.57 -6.71
CA THR A 87 3.72 7.59 -7.79
C THR A 87 3.53 6.20 -7.21
N VAL A 88 2.66 5.43 -7.83
CA VAL A 88 2.40 4.03 -7.49
C VAL A 88 2.66 3.17 -8.72
N GLU A 89 3.39 2.10 -8.55
CA GLU A 89 3.68 1.13 -9.60
C GLU A 89 3.17 -0.25 -9.17
N TYR A 90 2.51 -0.91 -10.08
CA TYR A 90 2.00 -2.27 -9.92
C TYR A 90 2.79 -3.22 -10.80
N PHE A 91 3.14 -4.38 -10.27
CA PHE A 91 3.91 -5.39 -10.99
C PHE A 91 3.13 -6.71 -11.05
N ALA A 92 3.23 -7.40 -12.17
CA ALA A 92 2.71 -8.75 -12.36
C ALA A 92 3.82 -9.62 -12.97
N ALA A 93 4.13 -10.74 -12.33
CA ALA A 93 5.19 -11.65 -12.76
C ALA A 93 6.55 -10.96 -12.99
N GLY A 94 6.88 -9.95 -12.16
CA GLY A 94 8.14 -9.20 -12.24
C GLY A 94 8.20 -8.16 -13.36
N GLN A 95 7.08 -7.88 -14.03
CA GLN A 95 6.96 -6.84 -15.05
C GLN A 95 6.00 -5.75 -14.61
N MET A 96 6.27 -4.50 -14.96
CA MET A 96 5.37 -3.39 -14.69
C MET A 96 4.02 -3.64 -15.38
N ALA A 97 2.96 -3.68 -14.61
CA ALA A 97 1.58 -3.92 -15.07
C ALA A 97 0.77 -2.62 -15.16
N GLY A 98 1.16 -1.60 -14.42
CA GLY A 98 0.49 -0.31 -14.45
C GLY A 98 1.12 0.68 -13.49
N THR A 99 0.78 1.96 -13.69
CA THR A 99 1.18 3.05 -12.82
C THR A 99 -0.04 3.89 -12.47
N ALA A 100 -0.05 4.47 -11.28
CA ALA A 100 -0.97 5.53 -10.90
C ALA A 100 -0.16 6.70 -10.32
N SER A 101 -0.69 7.90 -10.42
CA SER A 101 -0.06 9.08 -9.81
C SER A 101 -1.11 9.93 -9.12
N ALA A 102 -0.74 10.52 -7.99
CA ALA A 102 -1.63 11.39 -7.24
C ALA A 102 -0.95 12.72 -6.93
N GLN A 103 -1.78 13.77 -6.91
CA GLN A 103 -1.45 15.07 -6.33
C GLN A 103 -2.34 15.27 -5.13
N VAL A 104 -1.73 15.54 -4.00
CA VAL A 104 -2.43 15.70 -2.71
C VAL A 104 -2.13 17.08 -2.15
N TRP A 105 -3.16 17.75 -1.68
CA TRP A 105 -3.08 19.01 -0.94
C TRP A 105 -3.87 18.87 0.34
N SER A 106 -3.29 19.26 1.45
CA SER A 106 -3.94 19.31 2.75
C SER A 106 -3.71 20.70 3.35
N GLU A 107 -4.77 21.35 3.82
CA GLU A 107 -4.71 22.66 4.46
C GLU A 107 -5.93 22.88 5.35
N ALA A 108 -5.69 23.31 6.59
CA ALA A 108 -6.74 23.73 7.53
C ALA A 108 -7.90 22.73 7.68
N GLY A 109 -7.61 21.44 7.71
CA GLY A 109 -8.62 20.38 7.85
C GLY A 109 -9.31 19.97 6.54
N TRP A 110 -8.90 20.55 5.40
CA TRP A 110 -9.35 20.13 4.08
C TRP A 110 -8.25 19.34 3.37
N THR A 111 -8.63 18.28 2.71
CA THR A 111 -7.72 17.49 1.86
C THR A 111 -8.34 17.31 0.49
N ARG A 112 -7.55 17.55 -0.54
CA ARG A 112 -7.86 17.24 -1.93
C ARG A 112 -6.87 16.20 -2.43
N CYS A 113 -7.35 15.21 -3.17
CA CYS A 113 -6.52 14.25 -3.91
C CYS A 113 -7.03 14.13 -5.33
N ASP A 114 -6.14 14.32 -6.29
CA ASP A 114 -6.37 14.08 -7.71
C ASP A 114 -5.55 12.84 -8.09
N LEU A 115 -6.23 11.68 -8.24
CA LEU A 115 -5.62 10.38 -8.51
C LEU A 115 -5.80 10.00 -9.98
N THR A 116 -4.71 9.97 -10.74
CA THR A 116 -4.68 9.46 -12.10
C THR A 116 -4.43 7.95 -12.07
N LEU A 117 -5.42 7.17 -12.48
CA LEU A 117 -5.34 5.72 -12.55
C LEU A 117 -4.52 5.27 -13.78
N SER A 118 -4.06 4.02 -13.78
CA SER A 118 -3.34 3.42 -14.92
C SER A 118 -4.13 3.40 -16.24
N SER A 119 -5.47 3.50 -16.16
CA SER A 119 -6.34 3.68 -17.31
C SER A 119 -6.33 5.09 -17.92
N GLY A 120 -5.64 6.04 -17.28
CA GLY A 120 -5.68 7.47 -17.61
C GLY A 120 -6.92 8.21 -17.10
N ARG A 121 -7.82 7.53 -16.38
CA ARG A 121 -8.97 8.15 -15.72
C ARG A 121 -8.51 8.88 -14.48
N VAL A 122 -9.00 10.08 -14.25
CA VAL A 122 -8.71 10.86 -13.04
C VAL A 122 -9.89 10.79 -12.09
N GLU A 123 -9.60 10.39 -10.87
CA GLU A 123 -10.50 10.46 -9.73
C GLU A 123 -10.12 11.67 -8.89
N HIS A 124 -11.11 12.49 -8.55
CA HIS A 124 -10.96 13.64 -7.67
C HIS A 124 -11.69 13.36 -6.38
N SER A 125 -11.05 13.63 -5.27
CA SER A 125 -11.67 13.60 -3.96
C SER A 125 -11.36 14.89 -3.19
N ILE A 126 -12.35 15.39 -2.45
CA ILE A 126 -12.18 16.47 -1.48
C ILE A 126 -12.83 16.00 -0.18
N MET A 127 -12.13 16.19 0.92
CA MET A 127 -12.65 15.97 2.26
C MET A 127 -12.49 17.22 3.10
N GLY A 128 -13.52 17.56 3.85
CA GLY A 128 -13.53 18.67 4.82
C GLY A 128 -14.91 18.79 5.46
N ASP A 129 -14.99 19.41 6.63
CA ASP A 129 -16.23 19.61 7.39
C ASP A 129 -17.08 18.34 7.57
N GLY A 130 -16.43 17.19 7.80
CA GLY A 130 -17.08 15.89 8.00
C GLY A 130 -17.75 15.31 6.74
N ARG A 131 -17.40 15.80 5.56
CA ARG A 131 -17.96 15.36 4.28
C ARG A 131 -16.85 14.95 3.32
N LEU A 132 -17.20 13.98 2.44
CA LEU A 132 -16.41 13.55 1.30
C LEU A 132 -17.17 13.84 0.01
N TRP A 133 -16.51 14.51 -0.94
CA TRP A 133 -16.91 14.65 -2.33
C TRP A 133 -15.97 13.81 -3.18
N LEU A 134 -16.55 13.01 -4.11
CA LEU A 134 -15.80 12.18 -5.02
C LEU A 134 -16.43 12.21 -6.41
N TRP A 135 -15.63 12.44 -7.44
CA TRP A 135 -16.08 12.43 -8.83
C TRP A 135 -14.95 12.00 -9.76
N TYR A 136 -15.30 11.71 -10.99
CA TYR A 136 -14.34 11.37 -12.03
C TYR A 136 -14.38 12.41 -13.14
N ASP A 137 -13.23 12.59 -13.80
CA ASP A 137 -13.14 13.42 -14.99
C ASP A 137 -14.20 13.04 -16.01
N ARG A 138 -14.84 14.06 -16.61
CA ARG A 138 -15.86 13.93 -17.66
C ARG A 138 -17.16 13.25 -17.22
N GLU A 139 -17.33 12.99 -15.95
CA GLU A 139 -18.61 12.52 -15.40
C GLU A 139 -19.33 13.66 -14.69
N ALA A 140 -20.65 13.78 -14.93
CA ALA A 140 -21.46 14.77 -14.27
C ALA A 140 -21.87 14.35 -12.85
N ALA A 141 -21.68 13.07 -12.49
CA ALA A 141 -22.07 12.54 -11.20
C ALA A 141 -21.00 12.86 -10.16
N VAL A 142 -21.42 13.43 -9.03
CA VAL A 142 -20.59 13.65 -7.84
C VAL A 142 -21.20 12.85 -6.70
N TYR A 143 -20.42 11.98 -6.10
CA TYR A 143 -20.77 11.35 -4.83
C TYR A 143 -20.54 12.36 -3.70
N ILE A 144 -21.48 12.50 -2.79
CA ILE A 144 -21.35 13.29 -1.56
C ILE A 144 -21.82 12.42 -0.41
N GLY A 145 -20.97 12.21 0.56
CA GLY A 145 -21.24 11.35 1.72
C GLY A 145 -20.58 11.86 3.00
N PRO A 146 -20.89 11.24 4.13
CA PRO A 146 -20.19 11.50 5.39
C PRO A 146 -18.74 11.02 5.31
N ALA A 147 -17.86 11.69 6.06
CA ALA A 147 -16.46 11.34 6.23
C ALA A 147 -16.12 11.11 7.71
N GLU A 148 -17.11 10.71 8.51
CA GLU A 148 -17.01 10.68 9.98
C GLU A 148 -15.90 9.76 10.50
N ASP A 149 -15.62 8.65 9.79
CA ASP A 149 -14.61 7.65 10.16
C ASP A 149 -13.36 7.70 9.27
N LEU A 150 -13.26 8.71 8.41
CA LEU A 150 -12.14 8.83 7.46
C LEU A 150 -11.20 9.95 7.92
N SER A 151 -9.92 9.63 8.02
CA SER A 151 -8.91 10.68 8.11
C SER A 151 -8.61 11.29 6.75
N ALA A 152 -7.97 12.46 6.76
CA ALA A 152 -7.50 13.12 5.55
C ALA A 152 -6.57 12.23 4.73
N ASP A 153 -5.77 11.38 5.38
CA ASP A 153 -4.83 10.51 4.70
C ASP A 153 -5.53 9.29 4.09
N LEU A 154 -6.48 8.65 4.79
CA LEU A 154 -7.23 7.50 4.27
C LEU A 154 -8.06 7.84 3.01
N VAL A 155 -8.54 9.08 2.88
CA VAL A 155 -9.29 9.54 1.69
C VAL A 155 -8.45 9.51 0.42
N GLN A 156 -7.13 9.57 0.54
CA GLN A 156 -6.22 9.57 -0.61
C GLN A 156 -6.24 8.25 -1.39
N ARG A 157 -6.74 7.15 -0.80
CA ARG A 157 -6.69 5.79 -1.35
C ARG A 157 -5.28 5.33 -1.75
N LEU A 158 -4.31 5.89 -1.08
CA LEU A 158 -2.89 5.56 -1.17
C LEU A 158 -2.48 4.96 0.17
N PRO A 159 -1.43 4.16 0.24
CA PRO A 159 -0.84 3.79 1.51
C PRO A 159 -0.48 5.02 2.33
N THR A 160 -0.74 4.95 3.61
CA THR A 160 -0.50 6.02 4.57
C THR A 160 0.20 5.46 5.82
N TYR A 161 0.63 6.33 6.72
CA TYR A 161 1.15 5.90 8.01
C TYR A 161 0.08 5.16 8.85
N GLU A 162 -1.20 5.39 8.58
CA GLU A 162 -2.32 4.73 9.29
C GLU A 162 -2.38 3.25 8.98
N ASP A 163 -2.01 2.83 7.77
CA ASP A 163 -1.87 1.41 7.42
C ASP A 163 -0.85 0.75 8.34
N VAL A 164 0.27 1.43 8.65
CA VAL A 164 1.26 0.91 9.59
C VAL A 164 0.73 0.83 11.02
N LEU A 165 -0.10 1.81 11.43
CA LEU A 165 -0.75 1.77 12.75
C LEU A 165 -1.79 0.66 12.87
N ALA A 166 -2.41 0.27 11.74
CA ALA A 166 -3.40 -0.80 11.66
C ALA A 166 -2.79 -2.21 11.58
N LEU A 167 -1.47 -2.34 11.36
CA LEU A 167 -0.79 -3.64 11.34
C LEU A 167 -0.96 -4.39 12.66
N ASP A 168 -1.11 -5.70 12.59
CA ASP A 168 -0.96 -6.55 13.76
C ASP A 168 0.49 -6.44 14.26
N LYS A 169 0.67 -6.19 15.56
CA LYS A 169 2.00 -6.07 16.16
C LYS A 169 2.88 -7.30 15.97
N GLU A 170 2.25 -8.47 15.94
CA GLU A 170 2.95 -9.75 15.76
C GLU A 170 3.45 -9.92 14.31
N SER A 171 2.85 -9.21 13.35
CA SER A 171 3.30 -9.23 11.96
C SER A 171 4.56 -8.39 11.72
N ILE A 172 4.88 -7.44 12.61
CA ILE A 172 6.03 -6.55 12.44
C ILE A 172 7.32 -7.33 12.75
N THR A 173 8.11 -7.56 11.72
CA THR A 173 9.35 -8.35 11.78
C THR A 173 10.59 -7.50 11.99
N SER A 174 10.59 -6.26 11.53
CA SER A 174 11.70 -5.32 11.67
C SER A 174 11.22 -3.88 11.81
N ALA A 175 11.93 -3.08 12.60
CA ALA A 175 11.69 -1.66 12.74
C ALA A 175 12.98 -0.92 13.14
N GLY A 176 13.16 0.30 12.68
CA GLY A 176 14.35 1.10 13.00
C GLY A 176 14.33 2.49 12.37
N TYR A 177 15.37 3.26 12.68
CA TYR A 177 15.67 4.50 11.98
C TYR A 177 16.55 4.20 10.79
N VAL A 178 16.19 4.77 9.63
CA VAL A 178 16.97 4.67 8.39
C VAL A 178 16.98 6.01 7.67
N GLU A 179 17.97 6.24 6.85
CA GLU A 179 17.96 7.35 5.90
C GLU A 179 17.49 6.83 4.54
N ARG A 180 16.52 7.51 3.94
CA ARG A 180 16.06 7.22 2.58
C ARG A 180 16.04 8.50 1.76
N ASP A 181 16.79 8.49 0.66
CA ASP A 181 16.91 9.64 -0.25
C ASP A 181 17.33 10.94 0.48
N GLY A 182 18.20 10.83 1.50
CA GLY A 182 18.67 11.94 2.32
C GLY A 182 17.68 12.41 3.40
N LEU A 183 16.57 11.70 3.61
CA LEU A 183 15.55 12.00 4.61
C LEU A 183 15.59 10.99 5.75
N PRO A 184 15.57 11.45 7.02
CA PRO A 184 15.45 10.55 8.16
C PRO A 184 14.04 9.95 8.21
N CYS A 185 13.98 8.63 8.26
CA CYS A 185 12.73 7.87 8.24
C CYS A 185 12.68 6.82 9.36
N VAL A 186 11.49 6.56 9.83
CA VAL A 186 11.15 5.35 10.58
C VAL A 186 10.81 4.26 9.56
N PHE A 187 11.57 3.18 9.61
CA PHE A 187 11.35 1.99 8.79
C PHE A 187 10.52 0.96 9.55
N VAL A 188 9.60 0.31 8.85
CA VAL A 188 8.81 -0.82 9.36
C VAL A 188 8.72 -1.88 8.28
N GLU A 189 8.98 -3.13 8.67
CA GLU A 189 8.74 -4.32 7.85
C GLU A 189 7.74 -5.23 8.56
N ALA A 190 6.75 -5.69 7.82
CA ALA A 190 5.74 -6.61 8.32
C ALA A 190 5.56 -7.80 7.38
N ALA A 191 5.51 -9.00 7.95
CA ALA A 191 5.23 -10.23 7.21
C ALA A 191 3.72 -10.51 7.24
N MET A 192 3.17 -10.84 6.07
CA MET A 192 1.77 -11.24 5.88
C MET A 192 1.73 -12.71 5.42
N PRO A 193 1.98 -13.68 6.33
CA PRO A 193 2.16 -15.09 5.97
C PRO A 193 0.94 -15.68 5.26
N ASP A 194 -0.27 -15.31 5.68
CA ASP A 194 -1.52 -15.79 5.07
C ASP A 194 -1.68 -15.34 3.62
N LEU A 195 -1.06 -14.24 3.25
CA LEU A 195 -1.10 -13.64 1.91
C LEU A 195 0.19 -13.91 1.12
N GLY A 196 1.23 -14.40 1.78
CA GLY A 196 2.50 -14.78 1.16
C GLY A 196 3.35 -13.59 0.69
N TYR A 197 3.24 -12.44 1.34
CA TYR A 197 4.06 -11.27 1.03
C TYR A 197 4.60 -10.56 2.27
N VAL A 198 5.54 -9.64 2.04
CA VAL A 198 6.16 -8.75 3.01
C VAL A 198 5.88 -7.31 2.59
N GLU A 199 5.53 -6.49 3.55
CA GLU A 199 5.29 -5.07 3.38
C GLU A 199 6.37 -4.26 4.08
N ARG A 200 6.89 -3.23 3.40
CA ARG A 200 7.89 -2.31 3.94
C ARG A 200 7.42 -0.89 3.79
N TYR A 201 7.63 -0.12 4.84
CA TYR A 201 7.16 1.26 4.96
C TYR A 201 8.27 2.18 5.45
N TRP A 202 8.34 3.39 4.91
CA TRP A 202 9.26 4.45 5.32
C TRP A 202 8.47 5.71 5.64
N ILE A 203 8.43 6.09 6.91
CA ILE A 203 7.70 7.25 7.41
C ILE A 203 8.72 8.35 7.75
N SER A 204 8.57 9.52 7.16
CA SER A 204 9.46 10.66 7.44
C SER A 204 9.33 11.11 8.90
N GLU A 205 10.46 11.24 9.59
CA GLU A 205 10.48 11.83 10.94
C GLU A 205 10.11 13.32 10.93
N ASN A 206 10.41 14.03 9.83
CA ASN A 206 10.19 15.46 9.72
C ASN A 206 8.72 15.81 9.47
N SER A 207 8.05 15.08 8.58
CA SER A 207 6.67 15.39 8.18
C SER A 207 5.63 14.45 8.79
N GLY A 208 6.05 13.31 9.37
CA GLY A 208 5.15 12.27 9.86
C GLY A 208 4.38 11.53 8.76
N LEU A 209 4.67 11.81 7.48
CA LEU A 209 3.98 11.24 6.34
C LEU A 209 4.71 10.00 5.81
N LEU A 210 3.96 9.06 5.23
CA LEU A 210 4.52 7.91 4.53
C LEU A 210 5.20 8.38 3.24
N MET A 211 6.51 8.11 3.14
CA MET A 211 7.32 8.50 1.99
C MET A 211 7.43 7.39 0.96
N ALA A 212 7.44 6.14 1.40
CA ALA A 212 7.48 5.00 0.51
C ALA A 212 6.83 3.78 1.14
N ALA A 213 6.26 2.93 0.29
CA ALA A 213 5.80 1.59 0.63
C ALA A 213 6.19 0.61 -0.48
N VAL A 214 6.52 -0.60 -0.11
CA VAL A 214 6.86 -1.70 -1.03
C VAL A 214 6.19 -2.96 -0.54
N THR A 215 5.54 -3.68 -1.44
CA THR A 215 5.02 -5.02 -1.17
C THR A 215 5.71 -6.04 -2.06
N ASP A 216 6.34 -7.03 -1.44
CA ASP A 216 7.07 -8.10 -2.10
C ASP A 216 6.44 -9.46 -1.83
N THR A 217 6.51 -10.34 -2.81
CA THR A 217 6.45 -11.79 -2.59
C THR A 217 7.86 -12.35 -2.47
N ALA A 218 8.01 -13.60 -2.08
CA ALA A 218 9.32 -14.29 -2.06
C ALA A 218 10.08 -14.24 -3.40
N ARG A 219 9.45 -13.84 -4.50
CA ARG A 219 10.04 -13.87 -5.85
C ARG A 219 10.07 -12.51 -6.54
N ASN A 220 9.13 -11.63 -6.26
CA ASN A 220 8.97 -10.39 -7.03
C ASN A 220 8.32 -9.29 -6.19
N VAL A 221 8.72 -8.06 -6.45
CA VAL A 221 7.94 -6.87 -6.06
C VAL A 221 6.61 -6.91 -6.77
N ILE A 222 5.52 -6.64 -6.05
CA ILE A 222 4.17 -6.55 -6.61
C ILE A 222 3.60 -5.13 -6.56
N TYR A 223 4.14 -4.30 -5.68
CA TYR A 223 3.66 -2.95 -5.47
C TYR A 223 4.78 -2.06 -4.97
N THR A 224 4.89 -0.84 -5.50
CA THR A 224 5.70 0.24 -4.93
C THR A 224 4.90 1.52 -4.86
N MET A 225 5.12 2.30 -3.82
CA MET A 225 4.63 3.66 -3.67
C MET A 225 5.80 4.55 -3.29
N LEU A 226 5.92 5.68 -3.95
CA LEU A 226 6.93 6.69 -3.65
C LEU A 226 6.27 8.06 -3.59
N SER A 227 6.43 8.75 -2.47
CA SER A 227 6.07 10.16 -2.32
C SER A 227 7.24 11.03 -2.76
N HIS A 228 6.99 11.86 -3.74
CA HIS A 228 7.92 12.90 -4.19
C HIS A 228 7.48 14.22 -3.55
N GLU A 229 8.39 15.11 -3.28
CA GLU A 229 8.12 16.48 -2.82
C GLU A 229 7.01 16.61 -1.75
N VAL A 230 7.40 16.73 -0.52
CA VAL A 230 6.50 17.20 0.53
C VAL A 230 6.88 18.66 0.79
N VAL A 231 6.01 19.55 0.37
CA VAL A 231 6.16 20.98 0.60
C VAL A 231 5.17 21.40 1.67
N SER A 232 5.69 21.95 2.76
CA SER A 232 4.88 22.69 3.75
C SER A 232 4.90 24.16 3.35
N PRO A 233 3.74 24.83 3.28
CA PRO A 233 3.67 26.27 2.99
C PRO A 233 4.32 27.12 4.06
#